data_421cf42e361ac8f8823f6b0d264856e1
#
_entry.id   421cf42e361ac8f8823f6b0d264856e1
#
_cell.length_a   1.000
_cell.length_b   1.000
_cell.length_c   1.000
_cell.angle_alpha   90.00
_cell.angle_beta   90.00
_cell.angle_gamma   90.00
#
_symmetry.space_group_name_H-M   'P 1'
#
loop_
_entity.id
_entity.type
_entity.pdbx_description
1 polymer ?
#
loop_
_entity_poly.entity_id
_entity_poly.type
_entity_poly.pdbx_seq_one_letter_code
_entity_poly.pdbx_strand_id
1 'polypeptide(L)'
;MPAYAGPSAPRSGDVAGTLRLLAYLAIAIALIVLDHRGGWLAQLRARGELVVQPLWWLAGAPARIGDEVRDNASTRAQLADENRILRNALLISGARLSRLQAASAENARLRGLLGAGQRGGLDVQLAPILDVDLDPTRQRLILDAGSRDGVQVGQSVIDAGGVLGQITGVTAGTATVLLITDPDHAVPVVVARNGVRLVAYGKGRSDRLELANIPLSSDVKVGDSIVTSGLGGRFPAGFAVGTVMSLQPDDSRAFLVGQLKPAAQLDRGRDVLLLKSRQSGIGSRESVPPTVPAAEAAPAPGVAKAVSTPNAKPALRSTDSRLPMPDSRAPKERTP
;
A
#
# COMPACT_ATOMS: atom_id res chain seq x y z
N MET A 1 -107.82 -48.47 30.03
CA MET A 1 -108.79 -47.41 30.15
C MET A 1 -108.33 -46.38 31.15
N PRO A 2 -107.87 -45.17 30.72
CA PRO A 2 -107.48 -44.17 31.66
C PRO A 2 -108.71 -43.33 32.13
N ALA A 3 -108.75 -43.10 33.40
CA ALA A 3 -109.81 -42.32 34.06
C ALA A 3 -109.52 -40.81 33.87
N TYR A 4 -110.55 -40.13 33.40
CA TYR A 4 -110.65 -38.67 33.24
C TYR A 4 -110.88 -38.03 34.59
N ALA A 5 -109.90 -37.19 35.01
CA ALA A 5 -110.07 -36.37 36.22
C ALA A 5 -110.50 -34.94 35.78
N GLY A 6 -111.65 -34.55 36.23
CA GLY A 6 -112.31 -33.25 35.90
C GLY A 6 -111.63 -32.04 36.52
N PRO A 7 -112.03 -30.85 36.09
CA PRO A 7 -111.36 -29.57 36.45
C PRO A 7 -111.60 -29.19 37.90
N SER A 8 -110.56 -28.92 38.63
CA SER A 8 -110.57 -28.35 39.99
C SER A 8 -111.06 -26.89 40.02
N ALA A 9 -112.00 -26.58 40.86
CA ALA A 9 -112.58 -25.27 41.10
C ALA A 9 -111.56 -24.17 41.52
N PRO A 10 -111.82 -22.94 41.19
CA PRO A 10 -110.89 -21.85 41.57
C PRO A 10 -110.94 -21.58 43.09
N ARG A 11 -109.76 -21.56 43.71
CA ARG A 11 -109.61 -21.15 45.12
C ARG A 11 -109.79 -19.64 45.24
N SER A 12 -110.87 -19.21 45.86
CA SER A 12 -111.06 -17.84 46.38
C SER A 12 -110.01 -17.59 47.50
N GLY A 13 -109.04 -16.74 47.24
CA GLY A 13 -108.09 -16.41 48.30
C GLY A 13 -106.86 -15.67 47.92
N ASP A 14 -106.97 -14.78 46.90
CA ASP A 14 -105.79 -13.96 46.68
C ASP A 14 -106.15 -12.46 46.63
N VAL A 15 -107.00 -12.05 47.58
CA VAL A 15 -107.31 -10.67 47.81
C VAL A 15 -106.02 -9.88 48.21
N ALA A 16 -105.06 -10.54 48.85
CA ALA A 16 -103.80 -10.00 49.24
C ALA A 16 -102.87 -9.78 48.04
N GLY A 17 -102.91 -10.62 47.05
CA GLY A 17 -102.13 -10.45 45.80
C GLY A 17 -102.61 -9.32 44.94
N THR A 18 -103.97 -9.26 44.78
CA THR A 18 -104.58 -8.16 44.03
C THR A 18 -104.38 -6.80 44.72
N LEU A 19 -104.44 -6.80 46.04
CA LEU A 19 -104.23 -5.53 46.83
C LEU A 19 -102.73 -5.05 46.71
N ARG A 20 -101.77 -5.99 46.67
CA ARG A 20 -100.39 -5.69 46.43
C ARG A 20 -100.14 -5.14 44.98
N LEU A 21 -100.83 -5.73 44.03
CA LEU A 21 -100.72 -5.31 42.64
C LEU A 21 -101.34 -3.93 42.45
N LEU A 22 -102.48 -3.63 43.09
CA LEU A 22 -103.08 -2.32 43.09
C LEU A 22 -102.17 -1.26 43.84
N ALA A 23 -101.56 -1.68 44.94
CA ALA A 23 -100.64 -0.80 45.66
C ALA A 23 -99.39 -0.43 44.81
N TYR A 24 -98.83 -1.40 44.11
CA TYR A 24 -97.67 -1.13 43.18
C TYR A 24 -98.09 -0.28 42.00
N LEU A 25 -99.33 -0.51 41.45
CA LEU A 25 -99.88 0.30 40.37
C LEU A 25 -100.10 1.72 40.82
N ALA A 26 -100.70 1.90 42.04
CA ALA A 26 -100.94 3.24 42.62
C ALA A 26 -99.61 3.97 42.86
N ILE A 27 -98.55 3.27 43.34
CA ILE A 27 -97.24 3.81 43.54
C ILE A 27 -96.54 4.17 42.21
N ALA A 28 -96.75 3.33 41.20
CA ALA A 28 -96.23 3.58 39.87
C ALA A 28 -96.87 4.84 39.22
N ILE A 29 -98.24 4.94 39.35
CA ILE A 29 -98.96 6.13 38.87
C ILE A 29 -98.56 7.38 39.68
N ALA A 30 -98.46 7.27 41.00
CA ALA A 30 -97.98 8.35 41.83
C ALA A 30 -96.56 8.80 41.47
N LEU A 31 -95.68 7.90 41.16
CA LEU A 31 -94.28 8.25 40.67
C LEU A 31 -94.32 8.92 39.30
N ILE A 32 -95.18 8.43 38.38
CA ILE A 32 -95.30 9.03 37.06
C ILE A 32 -95.91 10.44 37.16
N VAL A 33 -96.92 10.64 38.03
CA VAL A 33 -97.56 11.93 38.26
C VAL A 33 -96.60 12.93 38.96
N LEU A 34 -95.79 12.36 39.89
CA LEU A 34 -94.77 13.16 40.58
C LEU A 34 -93.60 13.53 39.64
N ASP A 35 -93.28 12.68 38.72
CA ASP A 35 -92.28 12.97 37.67
C ASP A 35 -92.80 13.99 36.69
N HIS A 36 -94.12 13.94 36.34
CA HIS A 36 -94.71 14.90 35.40
C HIS A 36 -94.95 16.32 36.00
N ARG A 37 -95.08 16.41 37.32
CA ARG A 37 -95.30 17.68 38.05
C ARG A 37 -94.03 18.29 38.65
N GLY A 38 -92.93 17.54 38.84
CA GLY A 38 -91.85 18.06 39.65
C GLY A 38 -90.44 18.06 38.95
N GLY A 39 -90.26 17.42 37.84
CA GLY A 39 -88.96 17.40 37.20
C GLY A 39 -87.84 16.87 38.13
N TRP A 40 -88.16 16.18 39.22
CA TRP A 40 -87.21 15.82 40.26
C TRP A 40 -86.31 14.59 39.82
N LEU A 41 -86.90 13.76 38.99
CA LEU A 41 -86.08 12.69 38.35
C LEU A 41 -85.07 13.26 37.33
N ALA A 42 -85.44 14.34 36.66
CA ALA A 42 -84.52 15.08 35.77
C ALA A 42 -83.31 15.63 36.53
N GLN A 43 -83.58 16.19 37.75
CA GLN A 43 -82.52 16.70 38.63
C GLN A 43 -81.65 15.58 39.26
N LEU A 44 -82.26 14.42 39.60
CA LEU A 44 -81.51 13.26 40.04
C LEU A 44 -80.68 12.67 38.92
N ARG A 45 -81.20 12.64 37.69
CA ARG A 45 -80.46 12.18 36.52
C ARG A 45 -79.29 13.13 36.20
N ALA A 46 -79.52 14.41 36.23
CA ALA A 46 -78.47 15.42 36.02
C ALA A 46 -77.36 15.38 37.10
N ARG A 47 -77.75 15.07 38.34
CA ARG A 47 -76.78 14.91 39.43
C ARG A 47 -76.11 13.52 39.39
N GLY A 48 -76.76 12.50 38.89
CA GLY A 48 -76.19 11.15 38.67
C GLY A 48 -75.13 11.15 37.58
N GLU A 49 -75.35 11.92 36.52
CA GLU A 49 -74.33 12.06 35.46
C GLU A 49 -73.04 12.72 35.97
N LEU A 50 -73.14 13.65 36.87
CA LEU A 50 -71.96 14.31 37.51
C LEU A 50 -71.13 13.37 38.36
N VAL A 51 -71.70 12.30 38.93
CA VAL A 51 -71.01 11.31 39.77
C VAL A 51 -70.47 10.15 38.93
N VAL A 52 -71.15 9.83 37.83
CA VAL A 52 -70.74 8.71 36.93
C VAL A 52 -69.65 9.10 35.97
N GLN A 53 -69.59 10.37 35.55
CA GLN A 53 -68.51 10.87 34.67
C GLN A 53 -67.10 10.67 35.26
N PRO A 54 -66.79 11.04 36.50
CA PRO A 54 -65.45 10.82 37.07
C PRO A 54 -65.13 9.34 37.22
N LEU A 55 -66.13 8.46 37.44
CA LEU A 55 -65.91 7.04 37.59
C LEU A 55 -65.53 6.40 36.26
N TRP A 56 -66.10 6.85 35.13
CA TRP A 56 -65.74 6.41 33.78
C TRP A 56 -64.32 6.90 33.40
N TRP A 57 -63.96 8.10 33.84
CA TRP A 57 -62.62 8.66 33.63
C TRP A 57 -61.58 7.87 34.43
N LEU A 58 -61.91 7.49 35.66
CA LEU A 58 -61.04 6.67 36.52
C LEU A 58 -60.90 5.19 36.03
N ALA A 59 -61.97 4.65 35.46
CA ALA A 59 -61.98 3.30 34.92
C ALA A 59 -61.19 3.16 33.58
N GLY A 60 -61.09 4.25 32.80
CA GLY A 60 -60.34 4.31 31.57
C GLY A 60 -58.87 4.74 31.72
N ALA A 61 -58.52 5.27 32.90
CA ALA A 61 -57.16 5.78 33.14
C ALA A 61 -56.08 4.69 33.07
N PRO A 62 -56.26 3.48 33.62
CA PRO A 62 -55.19 2.46 33.53
C PRO A 62 -54.93 1.97 32.11
N ALA A 63 -55.93 1.95 31.24
CA ALA A 63 -55.76 1.52 29.84
C ALA A 63 -54.95 2.55 29.03
N ARG A 64 -55.22 3.85 29.22
CA ARG A 64 -54.52 4.94 28.53
C ARG A 64 -53.03 5.06 28.97
N ILE A 65 -52.76 4.85 30.26
CA ILE A 65 -51.36 4.85 30.80
C ILE A 65 -50.63 3.62 30.31
N GLY A 66 -51.29 2.46 30.22
CA GLY A 66 -50.72 1.22 29.69
C GLY A 66 -50.34 1.34 28.23
N ASP A 67 -51.17 1.94 27.39
CA ASP A 67 -50.94 2.13 25.97
C ASP A 67 -49.79 3.16 25.73
N GLU A 68 -49.77 4.27 26.47
CA GLU A 68 -48.72 5.29 26.36
C GLU A 68 -47.34 4.80 26.83
N VAL A 69 -47.30 3.93 27.85
CA VAL A 69 -46.05 3.28 28.30
C VAL A 69 -45.61 2.20 27.30
N ARG A 70 -46.53 1.49 26.69
CA ARG A 70 -46.23 0.47 25.67
C ARG A 70 -45.75 1.09 24.38
N ASP A 71 -46.36 2.20 23.92
CA ASP A 71 -45.92 2.94 22.73
C ASP A 71 -44.55 3.62 22.95
N ASN A 72 -44.31 4.19 24.11
CA ASN A 72 -43.00 4.75 24.45
C ASN A 72 -41.91 3.67 24.57
N ALA A 73 -42.22 2.49 25.08
CA ALA A 73 -41.26 1.37 25.17
C ALA A 73 -40.97 0.78 23.78
N SER A 74 -41.99 0.61 22.94
CA SER A 74 -41.83 0.15 21.56
C SER A 74 -41.03 1.15 20.71
N THR A 75 -41.30 2.47 20.86
CA THR A 75 -40.57 3.53 20.17
C THR A 75 -39.09 3.57 20.58
N ARG A 76 -38.80 3.40 21.87
CA ARG A 76 -37.41 3.34 22.36
C ARG A 76 -36.65 2.11 21.85
N ALA A 77 -37.33 0.95 21.81
CA ALA A 77 -36.73 -0.25 21.24
C ALA A 77 -36.48 -0.09 19.74
N GLN A 78 -37.42 0.47 18.98
CA GLN A 78 -37.26 0.76 17.56
C GLN A 78 -36.11 1.75 17.31
N LEU A 79 -36.04 2.84 18.07
CA LEU A 79 -34.94 3.81 17.96
C LEU A 79 -33.58 3.20 18.30
N ALA A 80 -33.51 2.28 19.27
CA ALA A 80 -32.30 1.55 19.59
C ALA A 80 -31.88 0.61 18.46
N ASP A 81 -32.81 -0.08 17.84
CA ASP A 81 -32.56 -0.96 16.70
C ASP A 81 -32.18 -0.16 15.43
N GLU A 82 -32.87 0.93 15.15
CA GLU A 82 -32.47 1.85 14.07
C GLU A 82 -31.06 2.42 14.29
N ASN A 83 -30.74 2.81 15.53
CA ASN A 83 -29.41 3.31 15.87
C ASN A 83 -28.34 2.23 15.65
N ARG A 84 -28.66 0.97 15.99
CA ARG A 84 -27.77 -0.16 15.74
C ARG A 84 -27.58 -0.42 14.23
N ILE A 85 -28.68 -0.41 13.47
CA ILE A 85 -28.66 -0.60 12.02
C ILE A 85 -27.86 0.52 11.35
N LEU A 86 -28.09 1.79 11.73
CA LEU A 86 -27.37 2.93 11.21
C LEU A 86 -25.88 2.87 11.53
N ARG A 87 -25.54 2.52 12.78
CA ARG A 87 -24.12 2.34 13.16
C ARG A 87 -23.45 1.23 12.35
N ASN A 88 -24.13 0.09 12.17
CA ASN A 88 -23.62 -1.00 11.34
C ASN A 88 -23.47 -0.56 9.87
N ALA A 89 -24.43 0.16 9.33
CA ALA A 89 -24.36 0.71 7.97
C ALA A 89 -23.20 1.71 7.82
N LEU A 90 -22.97 2.57 8.81
CA LEU A 90 -21.83 3.49 8.84
C LEU A 90 -20.50 2.74 8.91
N LEU A 91 -20.37 1.70 9.74
CA LEU A 91 -19.17 0.87 9.82
C LEU A 91 -18.88 0.17 8.49
N ILE A 92 -19.89 -0.42 7.87
CA ILE A 92 -19.76 -1.08 6.56
C ILE A 92 -19.38 -0.06 5.48
N SER A 93 -20.03 1.11 5.48
CA SER A 93 -19.73 2.18 4.51
C SER A 93 -18.32 2.73 4.71
N GLY A 94 -17.90 2.93 5.97
CA GLY A 94 -16.54 3.33 6.31
C GLY A 94 -15.50 2.32 5.85
N ALA A 95 -15.73 1.03 6.06
CA ALA A 95 -14.85 -0.04 5.59
C ALA A 95 -14.77 -0.10 4.05
N ARG A 96 -15.90 0.09 3.35
CA ARG A 96 -15.93 0.17 1.89
C ARG A 96 -15.16 1.39 1.37
N LEU A 97 -15.35 2.56 1.99
CA LEU A 97 -14.64 3.78 1.61
C LEU A 97 -13.13 3.62 1.80
N SER A 98 -12.70 3.08 2.93
CA SER A 98 -11.28 2.80 3.20
C SER A 98 -10.68 1.84 2.16
N ARG A 99 -11.42 0.79 1.78
CA ARG A 99 -10.98 -0.15 0.74
C ARG A 99 -10.87 0.51 -0.64
N LEU A 100 -11.82 1.37 -1.01
CA LEU A 100 -11.78 2.12 -2.27
C LEU A 100 -10.63 3.12 -2.29
N GLN A 101 -10.35 3.80 -1.17
CA GLN A 101 -9.22 4.71 -1.04
C GLN A 101 -7.89 3.96 -1.18
N ALA A 102 -7.76 2.80 -0.53
CA ALA A 102 -6.57 1.96 -0.66
C ALA A 102 -6.37 1.48 -2.12
N ALA A 103 -7.43 1.03 -2.79
CA ALA A 103 -7.36 0.62 -4.19
C ALA A 103 -7.03 1.78 -5.14
N SER A 104 -7.55 2.98 -4.87
CA SER A 104 -7.22 4.20 -5.64
C SER A 104 -5.75 4.60 -5.48
N ALA A 105 -5.23 4.57 -4.25
CA ALA A 105 -3.82 4.86 -3.98
C ALA A 105 -2.91 3.83 -4.66
N GLU A 106 -3.26 2.55 -4.61
CA GLU A 106 -2.53 1.48 -5.28
C GLU A 106 -2.55 1.66 -6.80
N ASN A 107 -3.70 2.00 -7.39
CA ASN A 107 -3.80 2.27 -8.83
C ASN A 107 -2.94 3.47 -9.25
N ALA A 108 -2.91 4.54 -8.44
CA ALA A 108 -2.04 5.69 -8.68
C ALA A 108 -0.56 5.30 -8.62
N ARG A 109 -0.18 4.46 -7.65
CA ARG A 109 1.18 3.94 -7.50
C ARG A 109 1.59 3.09 -8.70
N LEU A 110 0.75 2.13 -9.12
CA LEU A 110 1.02 1.27 -10.28
C LEU A 110 1.14 2.08 -11.58
N ARG A 111 0.29 3.11 -11.77
CA ARG A 111 0.43 4.04 -12.91
C ARG A 111 1.74 4.81 -12.87
N GLY A 112 2.21 5.21 -11.68
CA GLY A 112 3.51 5.84 -11.50
C GLY A 112 4.65 4.93 -11.92
N LEU A 113 4.62 3.66 -11.52
CA LEU A 113 5.59 2.65 -11.94
C LEU A 113 5.58 2.44 -13.46
N LEU A 114 4.41 2.18 -14.06
CA LEU A 114 4.28 2.01 -15.51
C LEU A 114 4.78 3.24 -16.27
N GLY A 115 4.46 4.43 -15.81
CA GLY A 115 4.97 5.68 -16.40
C GLY A 115 6.49 5.82 -16.30
N ALA A 116 7.13 5.28 -15.26
CA ALA A 116 8.59 5.23 -15.15
C ALA A 116 9.21 4.29 -16.20
N GLY A 117 8.62 3.11 -16.40
CA GLY A 117 9.06 2.16 -17.42
C GLY A 117 8.87 2.69 -18.86
N GLN A 118 7.74 3.30 -19.14
CA GLN A 118 7.41 3.83 -20.48
C GLN A 118 8.31 5.00 -20.90
N ARG A 119 8.73 5.86 -19.95
CA ARG A 119 9.65 6.98 -20.25
C ARG A 119 10.97 6.53 -20.85
N GLY A 120 11.43 5.32 -20.55
CA GLY A 120 12.64 4.74 -21.11
C GLY A 120 12.46 4.01 -22.45
N GLY A 121 11.23 3.79 -22.91
CA GLY A 121 10.96 2.95 -24.10
C GLY A 121 11.41 1.50 -23.94
N LEU A 122 11.56 1.05 -22.69
CA LEU A 122 12.12 -0.25 -22.32
C LEU A 122 11.00 -1.22 -21.96
N ASP A 123 11.23 -2.49 -22.22
CA ASP A 123 10.38 -3.56 -21.74
C ASP A 123 10.60 -3.72 -20.23
N VAL A 124 9.52 -3.67 -19.45
CA VAL A 124 9.58 -3.71 -18.00
C VAL A 124 8.74 -4.85 -17.44
N GLN A 125 9.20 -5.45 -16.36
CA GLN A 125 8.49 -6.49 -15.64
C GLN A 125 8.29 -6.03 -14.19
N LEU A 126 7.05 -6.12 -13.69
CA LEU A 126 6.72 -5.87 -12.29
C LEU A 126 7.17 -7.06 -11.45
N ALA A 127 7.81 -6.76 -10.31
CA ALA A 127 8.21 -7.75 -9.32
C ALA A 127 7.85 -7.26 -7.92
N PRO A 128 7.10 -8.05 -7.12
CA PRO A 128 6.84 -7.76 -5.72
C PRO A 128 8.11 -7.89 -4.89
N ILE A 129 8.23 -7.08 -3.83
CA ILE A 129 9.29 -7.18 -2.84
C ILE A 129 8.85 -8.18 -1.76
N LEU A 130 9.65 -9.22 -1.53
CA LEU A 130 9.45 -10.20 -0.46
C LEU A 130 10.06 -9.73 0.85
N ASP A 131 11.27 -9.19 0.78
CA ASP A 131 12.04 -8.80 1.96
C ASP A 131 12.95 -7.61 1.66
N VAL A 132 13.28 -6.85 2.71
CA VAL A 132 14.12 -5.64 2.66
C VAL A 132 15.17 -5.73 3.75
N ASP A 133 16.42 -5.89 3.37
CA ASP A 133 17.57 -5.88 4.27
C ASP A 133 18.33 -4.55 4.08
N LEU A 134 18.24 -3.67 5.07
CA LEU A 134 18.86 -2.35 5.09
C LEU A 134 20.01 -2.26 6.11
N ASP A 135 20.72 -3.36 6.35
CA ASP A 135 21.94 -3.31 7.16
C ASP A 135 22.94 -2.30 6.56
N PRO A 136 23.56 -1.42 7.37
CA PRO A 136 24.52 -0.43 6.87
C PRO A 136 25.71 -1.02 6.09
N THR A 137 26.05 -2.28 6.35
CA THR A 137 27.13 -2.97 5.65
C THR A 137 26.68 -3.68 4.38
N ARG A 138 25.38 -3.90 4.22
CA ARG A 138 24.82 -4.67 3.11
C ARG A 138 23.35 -4.37 2.89
N GLN A 139 23.05 -3.62 1.85
CA GLN A 139 21.69 -3.18 1.54
C GLN A 139 21.11 -3.93 0.33
N ARG A 140 20.10 -4.76 0.56
CA ARG A 140 19.52 -5.64 -0.45
C ARG A 140 18.01 -5.72 -0.36
N LEU A 141 17.40 -6.09 -1.49
CA LEU A 141 16.01 -6.51 -1.57
C LEU A 141 15.94 -7.94 -2.10
N ILE A 142 14.95 -8.68 -1.64
CA ILE A 142 14.56 -9.97 -2.20
C ILE A 142 13.23 -9.79 -2.91
N LEU A 143 13.19 -10.20 -4.17
CA LEU A 143 12.01 -10.07 -5.04
C LEU A 143 11.34 -11.45 -5.21
N ASP A 144 10.01 -11.43 -5.34
CA ASP A 144 9.20 -12.59 -5.73
C ASP A 144 9.16 -12.73 -7.25
N ALA A 145 10.31 -12.83 -7.84
CA ALA A 145 10.51 -13.08 -9.27
C ALA A 145 11.90 -13.68 -9.47
N GLY A 146 12.00 -14.76 -10.21
CA GLY A 146 13.24 -15.51 -10.41
C GLY A 146 13.52 -15.85 -11.87
N SER A 147 14.41 -16.85 -12.07
CA SER A 147 14.77 -17.29 -13.42
C SER A 147 13.59 -17.88 -14.19
N ARG A 148 12.57 -18.42 -13.50
CA ARG A 148 11.33 -18.91 -14.14
C ARG A 148 10.53 -17.78 -14.78
N ASP A 149 10.65 -16.56 -14.24
CA ASP A 149 9.98 -15.35 -14.71
C ASP A 149 10.84 -14.57 -15.71
N GLY A 150 12.00 -15.14 -16.11
CA GLY A 150 12.92 -14.53 -17.05
C GLY A 150 13.85 -13.48 -16.43
N VAL A 151 13.98 -13.46 -15.10
CA VAL A 151 14.89 -12.55 -14.40
C VAL A 151 16.34 -13.02 -14.59
N GLN A 152 17.24 -12.08 -14.83
CA GLN A 152 18.65 -12.33 -15.08
C GLN A 152 19.53 -11.45 -14.18
N VAL A 153 20.69 -11.98 -13.80
CA VAL A 153 21.71 -11.21 -13.10
C VAL A 153 22.17 -10.04 -13.97
N GLY A 154 22.38 -8.88 -13.36
CA GLY A 154 22.78 -7.66 -14.04
C GLY A 154 21.63 -6.77 -14.51
N GLN A 155 20.38 -7.21 -14.44
CA GLN A 155 19.23 -6.37 -14.73
C GLN A 155 19.12 -5.22 -13.74
N SER A 156 18.78 -4.04 -14.26
CA SER A 156 18.53 -2.85 -13.45
C SER A 156 17.12 -2.89 -12.87
N VAL A 157 16.99 -2.42 -11.65
CA VAL A 157 15.74 -2.33 -10.91
C VAL A 157 15.43 -0.86 -10.66
N ILE A 158 14.19 -0.45 -10.97
CA ILE A 158 13.71 0.91 -10.80
C ILE A 158 12.41 0.93 -10.01
N ASP A 159 12.11 2.08 -9.42
CA ASP A 159 10.79 2.41 -8.89
C ASP A 159 10.17 3.60 -9.66
N ALA A 160 9.09 4.18 -9.13
CA ALA A 160 8.45 5.37 -9.71
C ALA A 160 9.34 6.61 -9.70
N GLY A 161 10.26 6.72 -8.76
CA GLY A 161 11.18 7.86 -8.57
C GLY A 161 12.46 7.73 -9.38
N GLY A 162 13.00 6.53 -9.56
CA GLY A 162 14.28 6.34 -10.24
C GLY A 162 14.92 4.97 -10.07
N VAL A 163 16.23 4.93 -10.17
CA VAL A 163 17.03 3.71 -10.01
C VAL A 163 17.07 3.29 -8.56
N LEU A 164 16.77 2.01 -8.32
CA LEU A 164 16.76 1.41 -6.99
C LEU A 164 17.97 0.50 -6.77
N GLY A 165 18.39 -0.26 -7.78
CA GLY A 165 19.49 -1.20 -7.65
C GLY A 165 19.75 -2.03 -8.90
N GLN A 166 20.51 -3.11 -8.71
CA GLN A 166 20.82 -4.10 -9.74
C GLN A 166 20.69 -5.51 -9.18
N ILE A 167 20.23 -6.46 -10.00
CA ILE A 167 20.14 -7.85 -9.63
C ILE A 167 21.54 -8.46 -9.59
N THR A 168 21.93 -8.99 -8.43
CA THR A 168 23.21 -9.65 -8.20
C THR A 168 23.09 -11.16 -8.05
N GLY A 169 21.93 -11.68 -7.71
CA GLY A 169 21.66 -13.11 -7.57
C GLY A 169 20.26 -13.48 -8.02
N VAL A 170 20.13 -14.65 -8.63
CA VAL A 170 18.85 -15.17 -9.11
C VAL A 170 18.72 -16.64 -8.74
N THR A 171 17.60 -16.99 -8.15
CA THR A 171 17.18 -18.39 -7.92
C THR A 171 16.02 -18.75 -8.85
N ALA A 172 15.44 -19.94 -8.70
CA ALA A 172 14.31 -20.34 -9.52
C ALA A 172 13.06 -19.45 -9.34
N GLY A 173 12.79 -18.96 -8.13
CA GLY A 173 11.59 -18.17 -7.81
C GLY A 173 11.88 -16.81 -7.20
N THR A 174 13.14 -16.48 -6.86
CA THR A 174 13.50 -15.21 -6.23
C THR A 174 14.71 -14.57 -6.87
N ALA A 175 14.83 -13.25 -6.74
CA ALA A 175 16.02 -12.53 -7.14
C ALA A 175 16.49 -11.60 -6.02
N THR A 176 17.81 -11.46 -5.89
CA THR A 176 18.46 -10.55 -4.94
C THR A 176 18.91 -9.29 -5.67
N VAL A 177 18.48 -8.15 -5.20
CA VAL A 177 18.85 -6.81 -5.69
C VAL A 177 19.84 -6.19 -4.73
N LEU A 178 20.97 -5.70 -5.22
CA LEU A 178 21.89 -4.84 -4.49
C LEU A 178 21.42 -3.39 -4.69
N LEU A 179 21.15 -2.68 -3.60
CA LEU A 179 20.67 -1.31 -3.66
C LEU A 179 21.77 -0.35 -4.09
N ILE A 180 21.42 0.77 -4.73
CA ILE A 180 22.40 1.81 -5.10
C ILE A 180 23.07 2.47 -3.89
N THR A 181 22.47 2.34 -2.71
CA THR A 181 22.96 2.86 -1.43
C THR A 181 23.89 1.90 -0.68
N ASP A 182 24.04 0.67 -1.18
CA ASP A 182 24.97 -0.32 -0.65
C ASP A 182 26.43 0.20 -0.80
N PRO A 183 27.30 0.04 0.23
CA PRO A 183 28.69 0.48 0.15
C PRO A 183 29.49 -0.11 -1.01
N ASP A 184 29.15 -1.31 -1.45
CA ASP A 184 29.80 -2.00 -2.56
C ASP A 184 29.22 -1.61 -3.93
N HIS A 185 28.27 -0.67 -3.97
CA HIS A 185 27.60 -0.28 -5.21
C HIS A 185 28.10 1.08 -5.70
N ALA A 186 28.45 1.12 -6.99
CA ALA A 186 28.83 2.31 -7.72
C ALA A 186 28.01 2.44 -9.01
N VAL A 187 27.40 3.59 -9.21
CA VAL A 187 26.55 3.89 -10.36
C VAL A 187 27.21 5.00 -11.20
N PRO A 188 27.53 4.75 -12.48
CA PRO A 188 27.99 5.80 -13.40
C PRO A 188 26.84 6.76 -13.72
N VAL A 189 27.04 8.03 -13.44
CA VAL A 189 25.99 9.06 -13.53
C VAL A 189 26.45 10.26 -14.37
N VAL A 190 25.50 11.09 -14.76
CA VAL A 190 25.73 12.39 -15.37
C VAL A 190 24.86 13.45 -14.72
N VAL A 191 25.34 14.67 -14.67
CA VAL A 191 24.53 15.83 -14.33
C VAL A 191 23.61 16.13 -15.49
N ALA A 192 22.29 16.10 -15.27
CA ALA A 192 21.30 16.24 -16.35
C ALA A 192 21.39 17.58 -17.08
N ARG A 193 21.82 18.64 -16.39
CA ARG A 193 21.92 20.00 -16.92
C ARG A 193 23.03 20.19 -17.95
N ASN A 194 24.22 19.63 -17.70
CA ASN A 194 25.43 19.93 -18.47
C ASN A 194 26.21 18.69 -18.94
N GLY A 195 25.76 17.47 -18.60
CA GLY A 195 26.38 16.23 -19.03
C GLY A 195 27.71 15.89 -18.34
N VAL A 196 28.07 16.55 -17.24
CA VAL A 196 29.28 16.23 -16.44
C VAL A 196 29.14 14.80 -15.91
N ARG A 197 30.14 13.96 -16.21
CA ARG A 197 30.17 12.55 -15.84
C ARG A 197 30.78 12.35 -14.47
N LEU A 198 30.11 11.61 -13.62
CA LEU A 198 30.52 11.34 -12.25
C LEU A 198 30.19 9.89 -11.89
N VAL A 199 30.54 9.47 -10.68
CA VAL A 199 30.17 8.19 -10.10
C VAL A 199 29.50 8.46 -8.77
N ALA A 200 28.31 7.87 -8.58
CA ALA A 200 27.61 7.88 -7.32
C ALA A 200 27.89 6.57 -6.57
N TYR A 201 28.25 6.69 -5.30
CA TYR A 201 28.58 5.59 -4.41
C TYR A 201 27.52 5.47 -3.30
N GLY A 202 27.18 4.27 -2.94
CA GLY A 202 26.45 3.95 -1.72
C GLY A 202 27.35 4.15 -0.49
N LYS A 203 26.72 4.43 0.65
CA LYS A 203 27.41 4.60 1.95
C LYS A 203 26.69 3.86 3.08
N GLY A 204 25.87 2.86 2.75
CA GLY A 204 25.15 2.08 3.74
C GLY A 204 23.98 2.86 4.38
N ARG A 205 23.51 3.94 3.76
CA ARG A 205 22.41 4.76 4.24
C ARG A 205 21.36 4.92 3.15
N SER A 206 20.14 4.54 3.44
CA SER A 206 19.02 4.60 2.48
C SER A 206 18.62 6.03 2.07
N ASP A 207 19.03 7.03 2.86
CA ASP A 207 18.67 8.45 2.67
C ASP A 207 19.66 9.24 1.83
N ARG A 208 20.86 8.69 1.53
CA ARG A 208 21.92 9.43 0.82
C ARG A 208 22.87 8.56 0.01
N LEU A 209 23.38 9.17 -1.06
CA LEU A 209 24.50 8.69 -1.86
C LEU A 209 25.61 9.72 -1.84
N GLU A 210 26.81 9.34 -2.24
CA GLU A 210 27.97 10.22 -2.35
C GLU A 210 28.45 10.32 -3.80
N LEU A 211 28.70 11.54 -4.26
CA LEU A 211 29.48 11.79 -5.46
C LEU A 211 30.92 12.06 -5.05
N ALA A 212 31.81 11.14 -5.34
CA ALA A 212 33.21 11.31 -5.05
C ALA A 212 33.99 11.86 -6.25
N ASN A 213 35.16 12.44 -5.97
CA ASN A 213 36.15 12.90 -6.98
C ASN A 213 35.58 13.88 -8.00
N ILE A 214 34.75 14.83 -7.57
CA ILE A 214 34.25 15.90 -8.43
C ILE A 214 35.38 16.92 -8.65
N PRO A 215 35.86 17.13 -9.89
CA PRO A 215 36.90 18.15 -10.14
C PRO A 215 36.44 19.54 -9.72
N LEU A 216 37.29 20.33 -9.08
CA LEU A 216 36.98 21.71 -8.67
C LEU A 216 36.55 22.60 -9.84
N SER A 217 37.01 22.29 -11.05
CA SER A 217 36.66 23.01 -12.30
C SER A 217 35.33 22.60 -12.89
N SER A 218 34.68 21.58 -12.34
CA SER A 218 33.39 21.09 -12.88
C SER A 218 32.22 21.96 -12.43
N ASP A 219 31.30 22.26 -13.34
CA ASP A 219 30.10 23.02 -13.05
C ASP A 219 29.02 22.09 -12.48
N VAL A 220 29.17 21.69 -11.21
CA VAL A 220 28.17 20.93 -10.44
C VAL A 220 27.65 21.84 -9.34
N LYS A 221 26.30 21.89 -9.17
CA LYS A 221 25.65 22.78 -8.21
C LYS A 221 24.68 22.01 -7.32
N VAL A 222 24.48 22.54 -6.13
CA VAL A 222 23.40 22.09 -5.26
C VAL A 222 22.05 22.27 -5.99
N GLY A 223 21.20 21.24 -5.97
CA GLY A 223 19.94 21.20 -6.69
C GLY A 223 20.03 20.56 -8.09
N ASP A 224 21.24 20.25 -8.59
CA ASP A 224 21.37 19.53 -9.85
C ASP A 224 20.76 18.13 -9.79
N SER A 225 19.99 17.80 -10.82
CA SER A 225 19.46 16.45 -11.00
C SER A 225 20.53 15.53 -11.61
N ILE A 226 20.71 14.39 -11.00
CA ILE A 226 21.66 13.36 -11.38
C ILE A 226 20.93 12.17 -11.98
N VAL A 227 21.34 11.76 -13.18
CA VAL A 227 20.75 10.65 -13.92
C VAL A 227 21.82 9.63 -14.31
N THR A 228 21.39 8.40 -14.63
CA THR A 228 22.30 7.35 -15.11
C THR A 228 22.94 7.75 -16.44
N SER A 229 24.23 7.48 -16.59
CA SER A 229 24.99 7.82 -17.81
C SER A 229 24.86 6.83 -18.94
N GLY A 230 24.38 5.61 -18.69
CA GLY A 230 24.37 4.51 -19.65
C GLY A 230 25.75 3.84 -19.86
N LEU A 231 26.80 4.34 -19.21
CA LEU A 231 28.14 3.77 -19.34
C LEU A 231 28.24 2.38 -18.72
N GLY A 232 28.93 1.48 -19.39
CA GLY A 232 29.10 0.10 -18.95
C GLY A 232 27.88 -0.79 -19.18
N GLY A 233 26.79 -0.27 -19.77
CA GLY A 233 25.60 -1.04 -20.14
C GLY A 233 24.78 -1.63 -18.97
N ARG A 234 25.22 -1.37 -17.73
CA ARG A 234 24.52 -1.90 -16.52
C ARG A 234 23.22 -1.19 -16.27
N PHE A 235 23.22 0.13 -16.42
CA PHE A 235 22.04 0.98 -16.24
C PHE A 235 21.75 1.69 -17.54
N PRO A 236 20.53 1.64 -18.09
CA PRO A 236 20.16 2.47 -19.23
C PRO A 236 20.31 3.95 -18.89
N ALA A 237 20.66 4.78 -19.88
CA ALA A 237 20.85 6.21 -19.67
C ALA A 237 19.53 6.95 -19.34
N GLY A 238 19.63 8.03 -18.54
CA GLY A 238 18.53 8.97 -18.33
C GLY A 238 17.58 8.64 -17.15
N PHE A 239 17.82 7.58 -16.40
CA PHE A 239 17.04 7.31 -15.19
C PHE A 239 17.53 8.16 -14.01
N ALA A 240 16.59 8.73 -13.27
CA ALA A 240 16.89 9.54 -12.09
C ALA A 240 17.61 8.69 -11.03
N VAL A 241 18.72 9.22 -10.50
CA VAL A 241 19.46 8.62 -9.39
C VAL A 241 19.27 9.45 -8.13
N GLY A 242 19.29 10.79 -8.24
CA GLY A 242 19.11 11.66 -7.11
C GLY A 242 19.29 13.14 -7.45
N THR A 243 19.27 13.94 -6.38
CA THR A 243 19.49 15.39 -6.47
C THR A 243 20.63 15.78 -5.54
N VAL A 244 21.54 16.66 -5.98
CA VAL A 244 22.66 17.15 -5.18
C VAL A 244 22.13 17.98 -4.02
N MET A 245 22.45 17.59 -2.78
CA MET A 245 22.05 18.30 -1.57
C MET A 245 23.15 19.24 -1.04
N SER A 246 24.39 18.79 -1.12
CA SER A 246 25.56 19.57 -0.65
C SER A 246 26.80 19.23 -1.45
N LEU A 247 27.72 20.17 -1.49
CA LEU A 247 29.06 20.02 -2.08
C LEU A 247 30.06 20.56 -1.06
N GLN A 248 31.09 19.77 -0.76
CA GLN A 248 32.13 20.13 0.19
C GLN A 248 33.48 19.73 -0.40
N PRO A 249 34.56 20.50 -0.14
CA PRO A 249 35.92 20.05 -0.46
C PRO A 249 36.22 18.72 0.28
N ASP A 250 36.94 17.84 -0.38
CA ASP A 250 37.47 16.63 0.27
C ASP A 250 38.63 17.00 1.24
N ASP A 251 39.10 16.03 1.99
CA ASP A 251 40.17 16.23 2.98
C ASP A 251 41.46 16.72 2.32
N SER A 252 41.72 16.35 1.07
CA SER A 252 42.87 16.80 0.29
C SER A 252 42.70 18.20 -0.33
N ARG A 253 41.45 18.70 -0.37
CA ARG A 253 41.05 19.92 -1.09
C ARG A 253 41.35 19.92 -2.60
N ALA A 254 41.60 18.74 -3.15
CA ALA A 254 41.87 18.58 -4.58
C ALA A 254 40.56 18.35 -5.37
N PHE A 255 39.53 17.84 -4.70
CA PHE A 255 38.22 17.50 -5.30
C PHE A 255 37.08 17.99 -4.41
N LEU A 256 35.87 17.97 -4.96
CA LEU A 256 34.65 18.11 -4.17
C LEU A 256 34.02 16.75 -3.95
N VAL A 257 33.40 16.61 -2.81
CA VAL A 257 32.51 15.49 -2.46
C VAL A 257 31.08 16.03 -2.39
N GLY A 258 30.17 15.41 -3.14
CA GLY A 258 28.76 15.78 -3.16
C GLY A 258 27.91 14.76 -2.40
N GLN A 259 26.91 15.24 -1.66
CA GLN A 259 25.88 14.37 -1.12
C GLN A 259 24.63 14.46 -2.00
N LEU A 260 24.06 13.30 -2.35
CA LEU A 260 22.82 13.17 -3.11
C LEU A 260 21.70 12.65 -2.22
N LYS A 261 20.51 13.19 -2.43
CA LYS A 261 19.27 12.56 -1.99
C LYS A 261 18.82 11.59 -3.08
N PRO A 262 18.67 10.29 -2.81
CA PRO A 262 18.15 9.35 -3.78
C PRO A 262 16.78 9.76 -4.30
N ALA A 263 16.53 9.53 -5.60
CA ALA A 263 15.24 9.77 -6.22
C ALA A 263 14.26 8.61 -5.94
N ALA A 264 14.77 7.38 -5.84
CA ALA A 264 14.03 6.20 -5.52
C ALA A 264 13.66 6.14 -4.03
N GLN A 265 12.52 5.51 -3.71
CA GLN A 265 12.07 5.26 -2.34
C GLN A 265 12.53 3.87 -1.89
N LEU A 266 13.73 3.80 -1.33
CA LEU A 266 14.42 2.55 -0.99
C LEU A 266 13.80 1.79 0.19
N ASP A 267 12.99 2.47 1.03
CA ASP A 267 12.45 1.97 2.29
C ASP A 267 10.93 1.70 2.28
N ARG A 268 10.21 2.03 1.19
CA ARG A 268 8.73 2.05 1.18
C ARG A 268 8.08 1.36 -0.01
N GLY A 269 8.84 0.77 -0.90
CA GLY A 269 8.32 0.07 -2.08
C GLY A 269 7.63 -1.24 -1.71
N ARG A 270 6.50 -1.55 -2.36
CA ARG A 270 5.91 -2.89 -2.36
C ARG A 270 6.28 -3.68 -3.60
N ASP A 271 6.43 -2.98 -4.70
CA ASP A 271 6.77 -3.55 -5.99
C ASP A 271 7.79 -2.67 -6.69
N VAL A 272 8.58 -3.29 -7.52
CA VAL A 272 9.60 -2.65 -8.34
C VAL A 272 9.44 -3.08 -9.80
N LEU A 273 10.09 -2.36 -10.70
CA LEU A 273 10.18 -2.73 -12.10
C LEU A 273 11.58 -3.21 -12.44
N LEU A 274 11.64 -4.38 -13.03
CA LEU A 274 12.84 -4.95 -13.63
C LEU A 274 12.91 -4.46 -15.07
N LEU A 275 14.02 -3.84 -15.45
CA LEU A 275 14.26 -3.46 -16.83
C LEU A 275 14.77 -4.68 -17.60
N LYS A 276 14.00 -5.17 -18.55
CA LYS A 276 14.49 -6.19 -19.48
C LYS A 276 15.55 -5.56 -20.37
N SER A 277 16.79 -6.03 -20.27
CA SER A 277 17.80 -5.67 -21.23
C SER A 277 17.28 -6.13 -22.59
N ARG A 278 16.98 -5.18 -23.50
CA ARG A 278 16.90 -5.52 -24.90
C ARG A 278 18.29 -6.09 -25.19
N GLN A 279 18.43 -7.38 -25.32
CA GLN A 279 19.63 -7.96 -25.94
C GLN A 279 19.75 -7.22 -27.27
N SER A 280 20.54 -6.14 -27.29
CA SER A 280 21.09 -5.66 -28.53
C SER A 280 21.78 -6.88 -29.09
N GLY A 281 21.23 -7.43 -30.14
CA GLY A 281 21.84 -8.52 -30.91
C GLY A 281 23.11 -8.01 -31.59
N ILE A 282 24.08 -7.65 -30.77
CA ILE A 282 25.47 -7.78 -31.10
C ILE A 282 25.69 -9.25 -30.86
N GLY A 283 25.16 -10.03 -31.80
CA GLY A 283 25.56 -11.40 -31.98
C GLY A 283 27.04 -11.42 -31.77
N SER A 284 27.50 -12.33 -30.93
CA SER A 284 28.87 -12.81 -30.98
C SER A 284 29.25 -12.81 -32.43
N ARG A 285 29.94 -11.77 -32.89
CA ARG A 285 30.76 -11.93 -34.06
C ARG A 285 31.74 -12.97 -33.61
N GLU A 286 31.33 -14.20 -33.86
CA GLU A 286 32.24 -15.30 -34.03
C GLU A 286 33.42 -14.70 -34.77
N SER A 287 34.55 -14.60 -34.11
CA SER A 287 35.79 -14.16 -34.68
C SER A 287 36.09 -15.17 -35.78
N VAL A 288 35.52 -14.89 -36.96
CA VAL A 288 36.04 -15.48 -38.19
C VAL A 288 37.47 -15.01 -38.27
N PRO A 289 38.46 -15.92 -38.16
CA PRO A 289 39.84 -15.54 -38.38
C PRO A 289 39.91 -14.85 -39.73
N PRO A 290 40.66 -13.74 -39.91
CA PRO A 290 40.77 -13.08 -41.20
C PRO A 290 41.28 -14.10 -42.20
N THR A 291 40.40 -14.53 -43.09
CA THR A 291 40.78 -15.24 -44.31
C THR A 291 41.59 -14.22 -45.12
N VAL A 292 42.91 -14.36 -45.06
CA VAL A 292 43.79 -13.66 -45.95
C VAL A 292 43.43 -14.09 -47.37
N PRO A 293 43.03 -13.19 -48.27
CA PRO A 293 42.82 -13.57 -49.64
C PRO A 293 44.14 -14.07 -50.20
N ALA A 294 44.16 -15.31 -50.66
CA ALA A 294 45.26 -15.84 -51.42
C ALA A 294 45.52 -14.93 -52.62
N ALA A 295 46.63 -14.20 -52.55
CA ALA A 295 47.11 -13.45 -53.71
C ALA A 295 47.50 -14.46 -54.77
N GLU A 296 46.85 -14.29 -55.88
CA GLU A 296 47.04 -14.94 -57.18
C GLU A 296 48.50 -14.92 -57.58
N ALA A 297 49.04 -16.09 -57.82
CA ALA A 297 50.42 -16.33 -58.31
C ALA A 297 50.60 -15.73 -59.69
N ALA A 298 51.54 -14.83 -59.84
CA ALA A 298 52.13 -14.50 -61.13
C ALA A 298 53.61 -15.00 -61.16
N PRO A 299 54.10 -15.50 -62.31
CA PRO A 299 55.23 -16.41 -62.38
C PRO A 299 56.59 -15.69 -62.32
N ALA A 300 57.57 -16.47 -61.87
CA ALA A 300 58.99 -16.14 -61.78
C ALA A 300 59.64 -15.93 -63.15
N PRO A 301 60.80 -15.19 -63.22
CA PRO A 301 61.96 -15.80 -63.82
C PRO A 301 63.29 -15.64 -63.02
N GLY A 302 64.06 -16.72 -63.06
CA GLY A 302 65.53 -16.73 -63.32
C GLY A 302 66.50 -16.64 -62.13
N VAL A 303 66.90 -17.79 -61.66
CA VAL A 303 68.29 -18.24 -61.44
C VAL A 303 69.38 -17.21 -61.22
N ALA A 304 70.03 -17.29 -60.05
CA ALA A 304 71.52 -17.26 -59.91
C ALA A 304 71.96 -17.87 -58.59
N LYS A 305 72.94 -18.71 -58.73
CA LYS A 305 73.61 -19.59 -57.77
C LYS A 305 74.44 -18.90 -56.68
N ALA A 306 74.47 -19.55 -55.53
CA ALA A 306 75.65 -19.87 -54.71
C ALA A 306 76.40 -18.72 -53.97
N VAL A 307 76.56 -18.95 -52.67
CA VAL A 307 77.84 -19.27 -52.08
C VAL A 307 77.66 -19.45 -50.54
N SER A 308 78.24 -20.53 -50.11
CA SER A 308 78.34 -21.15 -48.80
C SER A 308 79.13 -20.37 -47.74
N THR A 309 78.64 -20.44 -46.49
CA THR A 309 79.31 -20.70 -45.18
C THR A 309 80.56 -19.86 -44.79
N PRO A 310 81.01 -19.90 -43.49
CA PRO A 310 80.41 -20.41 -42.25
C PRO A 310 80.73 -19.56 -40.99
N ASN A 311 80.08 -19.94 -39.85
CA ASN A 311 80.64 -20.12 -38.55
C ASN A 311 81.33 -18.95 -37.78
N ALA A 312 80.69 -18.56 -36.62
CA ALA A 312 81.41 -18.36 -35.38
C ALA A 312 80.45 -18.09 -34.19
N LYS A 313 80.41 -19.02 -33.27
CA LYS A 313 80.31 -18.80 -31.83
C LYS A 313 81.74 -18.57 -31.33
N PRO A 314 82.04 -18.07 -30.13
CA PRO A 314 81.27 -17.71 -28.91
C PRO A 314 81.78 -16.45 -28.22
N ALA A 315 81.12 -15.99 -27.14
CA ALA A 315 81.83 -15.71 -25.89
C ALA A 315 80.91 -15.15 -24.80
N LEU A 316 80.86 -15.83 -23.74
CA LEU A 316 80.51 -15.43 -22.39
C LEU A 316 81.33 -14.22 -21.93
N ARG A 317 80.62 -13.23 -21.30
CA ARG A 317 81.24 -12.45 -20.23
C ARG A 317 80.20 -12.09 -19.18
N SER A 318 80.38 -12.73 -18.04
CA SER A 318 79.94 -12.39 -16.72
C SER A 318 80.53 -11.02 -16.29
N THR A 319 79.75 -10.15 -15.74
CA THR A 319 80.22 -9.20 -14.73
C THR A 319 79.15 -9.01 -13.67
N ASP A 320 79.48 -9.54 -12.59
CA ASP A 320 79.07 -9.36 -11.23
C ASP A 320 79.11 -7.86 -10.86
N SER A 321 78.09 -7.33 -10.27
CA SER A 321 78.15 -6.09 -9.51
C SER A 321 77.08 -6.10 -8.41
N ARG A 322 77.63 -6.44 -7.26
CA ARG A 322 76.96 -6.42 -5.96
C ARG A 322 76.49 -5.05 -5.58
N LEU A 323 75.32 -4.97 -5.07
CA LEU A 323 74.75 -3.92 -4.23
C LEU A 323 75.49 -3.78 -2.90
N PRO A 324 75.45 -2.63 -2.25
CA PRO A 324 75.48 -2.60 -0.80
C PRO A 324 74.13 -2.11 -0.23
N MET A 325 73.67 -2.86 0.73
CA MET A 325 72.67 -2.42 1.72
C MET A 325 73.26 -1.36 2.65
N PRO A 326 72.46 -0.42 3.15
CA PRO A 326 72.81 0.26 4.40
C PRO A 326 71.99 -0.25 5.58
N ASP A 327 72.67 -0.34 6.66
CA ASP A 327 72.48 -0.81 7.97
C ASP A 327 71.30 -0.16 8.74
N SER A 328 70.71 -1.02 9.57
CA SER A 328 69.87 -0.65 10.71
C SER A 328 70.64 0.07 11.79
N ARG A 329 70.13 1.20 12.27
CA ARG A 329 70.37 1.68 13.64
C ARG A 329 69.21 2.55 14.12
N ALA A 330 68.48 1.99 15.11
CA ALA A 330 67.72 2.82 16.03
C ALA A 330 68.66 3.52 17.04
N PRO A 331 68.24 4.60 17.62
CA PRO A 331 68.39 4.80 19.06
C PRO A 331 67.11 5.30 19.76
N LYS A 332 66.75 4.55 20.79
CA LYS A 332 66.50 4.88 22.20
C LYS A 332 66.07 6.28 22.58
N GLU A 333 64.91 6.29 23.24
CA GLU A 333 64.51 6.95 24.49
C GLU A 333 65.15 8.30 24.88
N ARG A 334 64.27 9.25 25.19
CA ARG A 334 64.19 9.91 26.54
C ARG A 334 62.95 10.75 26.64
N THR A 335 62.09 10.39 27.61
CA THR A 335 61.23 11.33 28.35
C THR A 335 62.09 12.25 29.26
N PRO A 336 61.56 13.36 29.83
CA PRO A 336 60.46 13.34 30.76
C PRO A 336 59.23 14.14 30.28
#